data_e748546e9b47a61f6170045a154375d7
#
_entry.id   e748546e9b47a61f6170045a154375d7
#
_cell.length_a   1.000
_cell.length_b   1.000
_cell.length_c   1.000
_cell.angle_alpha   90.00
_cell.angle_beta   90.00
_cell.angle_gamma   90.00
#
_symmetry.space_group_name_H-M   'P 1'
#
loop_
_entity.id
_entity.type
_entity.pdbx_description
1 polymer ?
#
loop_
_entity_poly.entity_id
_entity_poly.type
_entity_poly.pdbx_seq_one_letter_code
_entity_poly.pdbx_strand_id
1 'polypeptide(L)'
;DRHGNKAYRLSLQTREQHIRRDKATSNICTAQALLAIVSAAYAIYHGPDGIKNISERVSQLAKSFADKIKQSGYEIYSDYFFDTVTIITKEKTDQIYKNALNQKVNIRKVNSEMLAVSFDERKNVYRVNQLLKIFNAAESIKKEDPSVKLPNLPKNLLRTSKYLEHPIFNLYHSETEMLRYLKKLEDKDIALNRTMIALGSCTMKLNAAAEMIPISWKEFAEPHPFVPVEQMEGFRDLFTDLKNWLRSITGFSGVSLQPNAGAQGEYAGLMVIRKYHLDRDEAHRNICLIPSSAH
;
A
#
# COMPACT_ATOMS: atom_id res chain seq x y z
N ASP A 1 -5.84 30.58 14.60
CA ASP A 1 -7.03 30.63 15.42
C ASP A 1 -7.17 32.01 16.12
N ARG A 2 -8.22 32.20 16.88
CA ARG A 2 -8.46 33.46 17.64
C ARG A 2 -7.39 33.77 18.69
N HIS A 3 -6.51 32.83 18.99
CA HIS A 3 -5.42 32.99 19.95
C HIS A 3 -4.08 33.23 19.28
N GLY A 4 -4.04 33.40 17.94
CA GLY A 4 -2.82 33.62 17.17
C GLY A 4 -2.05 32.34 16.83
N ASN A 5 -2.54 31.16 17.19
CA ASN A 5 -1.90 29.90 16.84
C ASN A 5 -2.19 29.53 15.38
N LYS A 6 -1.25 28.85 14.75
CA LYS A 6 -1.48 28.29 13.41
C LYS A 6 -2.63 27.29 13.48
N ALA A 7 -3.59 27.43 12.58
CA ALA A 7 -4.74 26.54 12.48
C ALA A 7 -5.16 26.39 11.02
N TYR A 8 -5.79 25.27 10.71
CA TYR A 8 -6.40 25.07 9.40
C TYR A 8 -7.69 25.89 9.28
N ARG A 9 -7.89 26.46 8.12
CA ARG A 9 -9.13 27.16 7.79
C ARG A 9 -9.92 26.33 6.79
N LEU A 10 -11.16 25.99 7.13
CA LEU A 10 -12.09 25.43 6.17
C LEU A 10 -12.45 26.48 5.13
N SER A 11 -12.50 26.08 3.88
CA SER A 11 -12.99 26.92 2.80
C SER A 11 -14.50 27.10 2.91
N LEU A 12 -14.99 28.27 2.53
CA LEU A 12 -16.42 28.52 2.39
C LEU A 12 -17.04 27.78 1.19
N GLN A 13 -16.20 27.29 0.29
CA GLN A 13 -16.61 26.45 -0.83
C GLN A 13 -16.09 25.03 -0.61
N THR A 14 -16.87 24.06 -1.04
CA THR A 14 -16.60 22.64 -0.81
C THR A 14 -15.42 22.09 -1.62
N ARG A 15 -14.97 22.80 -2.67
CA ARG A 15 -13.94 22.30 -3.58
C ARG A 15 -12.97 23.39 -4.00
N GLU A 16 -11.69 23.07 -4.00
CA GLU A 16 -10.61 23.97 -4.38
C GLU A 16 -10.78 24.51 -5.81
N GLN A 17 -11.22 23.67 -6.74
CA GLN A 17 -11.44 24.08 -8.13
C GLN A 17 -12.50 25.19 -8.29
N HIS A 18 -13.39 25.35 -7.35
CA HIS A 18 -14.35 26.48 -7.34
C HIS A 18 -13.72 27.78 -6.86
N ILE A 19 -12.66 27.69 -6.03
CA ILE A 19 -11.99 28.85 -5.44
C ILE A 19 -10.83 29.32 -6.31
N ARG A 20 -10.07 28.39 -6.86
CA ARG A 20 -8.85 28.62 -7.65
C ARG A 20 -8.86 27.78 -8.91
N ARG A 21 -9.87 27.93 -9.70
CA ARG A 21 -10.18 27.08 -10.85
C ARG A 21 -9.00 26.87 -11.81
N ASP A 22 -8.30 27.95 -12.12
CA ASP A 22 -7.13 27.97 -13.00
C ASP A 22 -5.83 27.50 -12.33
N LYS A 23 -5.82 27.37 -11.01
CA LYS A 23 -4.64 27.02 -10.21
C LYS A 23 -4.84 25.77 -9.34
N ALA A 24 -5.98 25.13 -9.43
CA ALA A 24 -6.23 23.89 -8.71
C ALA A 24 -5.32 22.79 -9.28
N THR A 25 -4.47 22.24 -8.43
CA THR A 25 -3.47 21.23 -8.82
C THR A 25 -4.00 19.82 -8.75
N SER A 26 -5.10 19.60 -8.04
CA SER A 26 -5.61 18.27 -7.79
C SER A 26 -7.10 18.27 -7.47
N ASN A 27 -7.82 17.36 -8.10
CA ASN A 27 -9.17 16.95 -7.71
C ASN A 27 -9.07 15.64 -6.92
N ILE A 28 -8.39 15.68 -5.78
CA ILE A 28 -8.18 14.50 -4.95
C ILE A 28 -9.52 14.07 -4.38
N CYS A 29 -9.93 12.86 -4.71
CA CYS A 29 -11.09 12.20 -4.14
C CYS A 29 -10.72 11.43 -2.87
N THR A 30 -11.75 10.97 -2.15
CA THR A 30 -11.64 10.30 -0.86
C THR A 30 -11.08 8.87 -0.92
N ALA A 31 -10.75 8.32 -2.09
CA ALA A 31 -10.24 6.96 -2.22
C ALA A 31 -9.00 6.68 -1.36
N GLN A 32 -8.07 7.61 -1.32
CA GLN A 32 -6.84 7.51 -0.53
C GLN A 32 -7.00 7.91 0.94
N ALA A 33 -8.16 8.44 1.33
CA ALA A 33 -8.37 8.94 2.69
C ALA A 33 -8.20 7.83 3.74
N LEU A 34 -8.74 6.63 3.50
CA LEU A 34 -8.59 5.51 4.42
C LEU A 34 -7.12 5.11 4.58
N LEU A 35 -6.37 4.99 3.49
CA LEU A 35 -4.95 4.64 3.55
C LEU A 35 -4.13 5.74 4.24
N ALA A 36 -4.46 7.02 4.04
CA ALA A 36 -3.84 8.13 4.74
C ALA A 36 -4.12 8.07 6.25
N ILE A 37 -5.35 7.78 6.65
CA ILE A 37 -5.75 7.61 8.06
C ILE A 37 -5.01 6.42 8.68
N VAL A 38 -4.96 5.28 8.00
CA VAL A 38 -4.23 4.09 8.48
C VAL A 38 -2.74 4.40 8.65
N SER A 39 -2.12 5.09 7.69
CA SER A 39 -0.71 5.50 7.78
C SER A 39 -0.47 6.47 8.95
N ALA A 40 -1.38 7.43 9.16
CA ALA A 40 -1.30 8.34 10.30
C ALA A 40 -1.47 7.59 11.63
N ALA A 41 -2.44 6.68 11.72
CA ALA A 41 -2.68 5.86 12.90
C ALA A 41 -1.48 4.96 13.22
N TYR A 42 -0.86 4.36 12.21
CA TYR A 42 0.37 3.58 12.33
C TYR A 42 1.51 4.43 12.91
N ALA A 43 1.71 5.64 12.37
CA ALA A 43 2.73 6.56 12.87
C ALA A 43 2.45 7.05 14.30
N ILE A 44 1.19 7.26 14.66
CA ILE A 44 0.77 7.64 16.02
C ILE A 44 1.02 6.51 17.00
N TYR A 45 0.65 5.28 16.62
CA TYR A 45 0.77 4.10 17.48
C TYR A 45 2.23 3.72 17.78
N HIS A 46 3.06 3.69 16.74
CA HIS A 46 4.46 3.31 16.87
C HIS A 46 5.37 4.44 17.34
N GLY A 47 5.03 5.67 17.02
CA GLY A 47 5.89 6.83 17.28
C GLY A 47 7.22 6.80 16.54
N PRO A 48 8.08 7.80 16.73
CA PRO A 48 9.36 7.89 16.04
C PRO A 48 10.29 6.71 16.37
N ASP A 49 10.35 6.31 17.63
CA ASP A 49 11.24 5.23 18.09
C ASP A 49 10.75 3.85 17.62
N GLY A 50 9.43 3.61 17.68
CA GLY A 50 8.85 2.36 17.20
C GLY A 50 9.06 2.16 15.70
N ILE A 51 8.85 3.20 14.88
CA ILE A 51 9.10 3.14 13.44
C ILE A 51 10.60 2.91 13.16
N LYS A 52 11.48 3.56 13.91
CA LYS A 52 12.91 3.34 13.80
C LYS A 52 13.28 1.88 14.11
N ASN A 53 12.81 1.34 15.23
CA ASN A 53 13.07 -0.04 15.63
C ASN A 53 12.56 -1.05 14.59
N ILE A 54 11.37 -0.83 14.02
CA ILE A 54 10.82 -1.64 12.94
C ILE A 54 11.74 -1.61 11.72
N SER A 55 12.13 -0.42 11.28
CA SER A 55 12.97 -0.24 10.10
C SER A 55 14.35 -0.87 10.27
N GLU A 56 14.95 -0.70 11.43
CA GLU A 56 16.25 -1.30 11.77
C GLU A 56 16.17 -2.82 11.76
N ARG A 57 15.15 -3.39 12.37
CA ARG A 57 14.94 -4.85 12.40
C ARG A 57 14.74 -5.42 11.00
N VAL A 58 13.91 -4.79 10.18
CA VAL A 58 13.68 -5.21 8.79
C VAL A 58 14.99 -5.21 7.99
N SER A 59 15.76 -4.14 8.10
CA SER A 59 17.04 -4.02 7.42
C SER A 59 18.08 -5.01 7.92
N GLN A 60 18.10 -5.33 9.22
CA GLN A 60 18.96 -6.37 9.78
C GLN A 60 18.65 -7.76 9.23
N LEU A 61 17.36 -8.11 9.09
CA LEU A 61 16.94 -9.38 8.49
C LEU A 61 17.41 -9.48 7.04
N ALA A 62 17.20 -8.42 6.25
CA ALA A 62 17.65 -8.34 4.87
C ALA A 62 19.17 -8.50 4.75
N LYS A 63 19.93 -7.78 5.60
CA LYS A 63 21.38 -7.87 5.61
C LYS A 63 21.87 -9.25 6.03
N SER A 64 21.30 -9.82 7.07
CA SER A 64 21.67 -11.16 7.54
C SER A 64 21.44 -12.21 6.46
N PHE A 65 20.34 -12.11 5.71
CA PHE A 65 20.08 -12.93 4.55
C PHE A 65 21.12 -12.72 3.45
N ALA A 66 21.38 -11.47 3.07
CA ALA A 66 22.34 -11.12 2.02
C ALA A 66 23.76 -11.62 2.34
N ASP A 67 24.23 -11.49 3.58
CA ASP A 67 25.54 -11.95 4.01
C ASP A 67 25.66 -13.48 3.88
N LYS A 68 24.62 -14.22 4.26
CA LYS A 68 24.60 -15.70 4.11
C LYS A 68 24.52 -16.15 2.66
N ILE A 69 23.81 -15.43 1.83
CA ILE A 69 23.73 -15.69 0.39
C ILE A 69 25.09 -15.45 -0.29
N LYS A 70 25.79 -14.35 0.06
CA LYS A 70 27.16 -14.10 -0.40
C LYS A 70 28.13 -15.19 0.04
N GLN A 71 28.07 -15.62 1.30
CA GLN A 71 28.90 -16.74 1.82
C GLN A 71 28.65 -18.05 1.09
N SER A 72 27.45 -18.25 0.54
CA SER A 72 27.08 -19.43 -0.26
C SER A 72 27.42 -19.30 -1.75
N GLY A 73 28.19 -18.29 -2.13
CA GLY A 73 28.72 -18.11 -3.47
C GLY A 73 27.79 -17.39 -4.46
N TYR A 74 26.70 -16.79 -3.98
CA TYR A 74 25.86 -15.93 -4.82
C TYR A 74 26.36 -14.49 -4.81
N GLU A 75 26.13 -13.81 -5.91
CA GLU A 75 26.37 -12.39 -6.08
C GLU A 75 25.08 -11.60 -5.79
N ILE A 76 25.20 -10.46 -5.12
CA ILE A 76 24.10 -9.52 -4.86
C ILE A 76 24.21 -8.38 -5.87
N TYR A 77 23.10 -8.04 -6.52
CA TYR A 77 23.05 -7.03 -7.57
C TYR A 77 23.50 -5.64 -7.12
N SER A 78 23.21 -5.27 -5.87
CA SER A 78 23.62 -4.00 -5.29
C SER A 78 24.10 -4.18 -3.86
N ASP A 79 25.20 -3.54 -3.50
CA ASP A 79 25.67 -3.50 -2.12
C ASP A 79 24.78 -2.61 -1.23
N TYR A 80 24.00 -1.73 -1.83
CA TYR A 80 23.07 -0.84 -1.15
C TYR A 80 21.64 -1.31 -1.28
N PHE A 81 21.04 -1.68 -0.18
CA PHE A 81 19.63 -2.07 -0.07
C PHE A 81 19.10 -1.75 1.33
N PHE A 82 17.80 -1.65 1.48
CA PHE A 82 17.14 -1.47 2.77
C PHE A 82 16.48 -2.78 3.21
N ASP A 83 15.41 -3.18 2.56
CA ASP A 83 14.57 -4.33 2.86
C ASP A 83 14.54 -5.39 1.75
N THR A 84 14.95 -5.02 0.55
CA THR A 84 14.86 -5.87 -0.63
C THR A 84 16.24 -6.22 -1.16
N VAL A 85 16.53 -7.51 -1.22
CA VAL A 85 17.80 -8.06 -1.72
C VAL A 85 17.56 -8.68 -3.07
N THR A 86 18.28 -8.20 -4.10
CA THR A 86 18.27 -8.79 -5.43
C THR A 86 19.52 -9.65 -5.63
N ILE A 87 19.31 -10.90 -5.97
CA ILE A 87 20.35 -11.93 -6.07
C ILE A 87 20.54 -12.31 -7.55
N ILE A 88 21.77 -12.34 -8.02
CA ILE A 88 22.16 -12.84 -9.34
C ILE A 88 22.26 -14.36 -9.24
N THR A 89 21.32 -15.05 -9.85
CA THR A 89 21.17 -16.52 -9.75
C THR A 89 21.51 -17.25 -11.04
N LYS A 90 21.66 -16.49 -12.14
CA LYS A 90 22.02 -17.00 -13.48
C LYS A 90 21.15 -18.19 -13.89
N GLU A 91 21.76 -19.26 -14.36
CA GLU A 91 21.07 -20.50 -14.80
C GLU A 91 20.28 -21.21 -13.69
N LYS A 92 20.48 -20.89 -12.42
CA LYS A 92 19.75 -21.47 -11.27
C LYS A 92 18.41 -20.78 -10.99
N THR A 93 18.11 -19.68 -11.67
CA THR A 93 16.93 -18.82 -11.40
C THR A 93 15.63 -19.61 -11.39
N ASP A 94 15.37 -20.40 -12.43
CA ASP A 94 14.12 -21.15 -12.55
C ASP A 94 14.00 -22.27 -11.52
N GLN A 95 15.12 -22.92 -11.22
CA GLN A 95 15.15 -23.98 -10.21
C GLN A 95 14.84 -23.43 -8.82
N ILE A 96 15.50 -22.33 -8.43
CA ILE A 96 15.29 -21.68 -7.13
C ILE A 96 13.86 -21.15 -7.03
N TYR A 97 13.34 -20.53 -8.09
CA TYR A 97 11.97 -20.04 -8.14
C TYR A 97 10.95 -21.17 -7.95
N LYS A 98 11.12 -22.30 -8.64
CA LYS A 98 10.27 -23.49 -8.46
C LYS A 98 10.39 -24.06 -7.04
N ASN A 99 11.59 -24.11 -6.46
CA ASN A 99 11.78 -24.55 -5.08
C ASN A 99 11.04 -23.64 -4.08
N ALA A 100 11.01 -22.32 -4.32
CA ALA A 100 10.26 -21.38 -3.50
C ALA A 100 8.76 -21.67 -3.58
N LEU A 101 8.21 -21.83 -4.77
CA LEU A 101 6.79 -22.16 -4.97
C LEU A 101 6.40 -23.49 -4.31
N ASN A 102 7.23 -24.52 -4.44
CA ASN A 102 7.02 -25.82 -3.80
C ASN A 102 6.97 -25.71 -2.26
N GLN A 103 7.69 -24.76 -1.68
CA GLN A 103 7.66 -24.46 -0.25
C GLN A 103 6.61 -23.41 0.14
N LYS A 104 5.70 -23.07 -0.79
CA LYS A 104 4.65 -22.06 -0.61
C LYS A 104 5.21 -20.67 -0.23
N VAL A 105 6.32 -20.29 -0.87
CA VAL A 105 6.99 -19.01 -0.72
C VAL A 105 7.03 -18.30 -2.06
N ASN A 106 6.40 -17.13 -2.16
CA ASN A 106 6.51 -16.29 -3.32
C ASN A 106 7.73 -15.38 -3.19
N ILE A 107 8.61 -15.43 -4.19
CA ILE A 107 9.72 -14.51 -4.37
C ILE A 107 9.60 -13.85 -5.74
N ARG A 108 10.14 -12.66 -5.90
CA ARG A 108 10.04 -11.93 -7.16
C ARG A 108 11.07 -12.47 -8.17
N LYS A 109 10.61 -12.95 -9.31
CA LYS A 109 11.47 -13.19 -10.47
C LYS A 109 11.64 -11.87 -11.22
N VAL A 110 12.86 -11.29 -11.16
CA VAL A 110 13.16 -9.99 -11.79
C VAL A 110 13.34 -10.19 -13.30
N ASN A 111 14.11 -11.21 -13.67
CA ASN A 111 14.33 -11.63 -15.06
C ASN A 111 14.82 -13.09 -15.07
N SER A 112 15.39 -13.55 -16.19
CA SER A 112 15.92 -14.92 -16.36
C SER A 112 17.15 -15.23 -15.49
N GLU A 113 17.81 -14.22 -14.92
CA GLU A 113 19.07 -14.37 -14.20
C GLU A 113 19.03 -13.86 -12.75
N MET A 114 17.92 -13.23 -12.33
CA MET A 114 17.82 -12.55 -11.05
C MET A 114 16.52 -12.83 -10.33
N LEU A 115 16.64 -13.02 -9.01
CA LEU A 115 15.54 -13.12 -8.06
C LEU A 115 15.65 -12.01 -7.00
N ALA A 116 14.53 -11.52 -6.51
CA ALA A 116 14.51 -10.56 -5.41
C ALA A 116 13.64 -11.06 -4.26
N VAL A 117 14.10 -10.77 -3.04
CA VAL A 117 13.45 -11.13 -1.79
C VAL A 117 13.28 -9.87 -0.94
N SER A 118 12.06 -9.64 -0.46
CA SER A 118 11.73 -8.50 0.40
C SER A 118 11.36 -8.94 1.80
N PHE A 119 11.74 -8.13 2.78
CA PHE A 119 11.48 -8.34 4.19
C PHE A 119 10.57 -7.23 4.72
N ASP A 120 9.69 -7.59 5.64
CA ASP A 120 8.79 -6.69 6.37
C ASP A 120 8.82 -7.01 7.86
N GLU A 121 8.09 -6.23 8.66
CA GLU A 121 8.03 -6.40 10.11
C GLU A 121 7.42 -7.72 10.59
N ARG A 122 6.70 -8.43 9.72
CA ARG A 122 6.11 -9.75 10.01
C ARG A 122 7.10 -10.90 9.84
N LYS A 123 8.25 -10.65 9.23
CA LYS A 123 9.29 -11.66 9.01
C LYS A 123 10.14 -11.85 10.27
N ASN A 124 10.73 -13.03 10.38
CA ASN A 124 11.59 -13.41 11.48
C ASN A 124 12.69 -14.36 10.99
N VAL A 125 13.59 -14.74 11.89
CA VAL A 125 14.70 -15.66 11.60
C VAL A 125 14.26 -16.98 10.98
N TYR A 126 13.09 -17.51 11.38
CA TYR A 126 12.57 -18.74 10.76
C TYR A 126 12.34 -18.56 9.24
N ARG A 127 11.75 -17.43 8.85
CA ARG A 127 11.52 -17.12 7.43
C ARG A 127 12.81 -16.88 6.67
N VAL A 128 13.79 -16.21 7.30
CA VAL A 128 15.13 -16.06 6.70
C VAL A 128 15.75 -17.43 6.45
N ASN A 129 15.70 -18.35 7.44
CA ASN A 129 16.25 -19.71 7.29
C ASN A 129 15.51 -20.55 6.25
N GLN A 130 14.19 -20.37 6.11
CA GLN A 130 13.42 -21.00 5.03
C GLN A 130 13.92 -20.51 3.66
N LEU A 131 14.15 -19.23 3.50
CA LEU A 131 14.72 -18.66 2.27
C LEU A 131 16.13 -19.19 1.99
N LEU A 132 17.01 -19.23 3.00
CA LEU A 132 18.35 -19.78 2.86
C LEU A 132 18.32 -21.23 2.35
N LYS A 133 17.41 -22.06 2.84
CA LYS A 133 17.20 -23.43 2.35
C LYS A 133 16.73 -23.46 0.89
N ILE A 134 15.83 -22.55 0.50
CA ILE A 134 15.36 -22.43 -0.90
C ILE A 134 16.53 -22.17 -1.85
N PHE A 135 17.49 -21.33 -1.43
CA PHE A 135 18.71 -21.04 -2.19
C PHE A 135 19.83 -22.08 -2.02
N ASN A 136 19.59 -23.15 -1.26
CA ASN A 136 20.61 -24.15 -0.90
C ASN A 136 21.83 -23.54 -0.20
N ALA A 137 21.62 -22.51 0.60
CA ALA A 137 22.67 -21.91 1.41
C ALA A 137 23.01 -22.81 2.62
N ALA A 138 24.32 -22.99 2.86
CA ALA A 138 24.80 -23.98 3.83
C ALA A 138 24.60 -23.59 5.30
N GLU A 139 24.43 -22.29 5.59
CA GLU A 139 24.39 -21.80 6.96
C GLU A 139 23.01 -21.23 7.33
N SER A 140 22.61 -21.46 8.59
CA SER A 140 21.40 -20.88 9.16
C SER A 140 21.73 -19.77 10.16
N ILE A 141 20.78 -18.87 10.37
CA ILE A 141 20.84 -17.84 11.41
C ILE A 141 20.18 -18.40 12.67
N LYS A 142 20.86 -18.31 13.82
CA LYS A 142 20.34 -18.85 15.09
C LYS A 142 19.36 -17.88 15.78
N LYS A 143 19.62 -16.59 15.69
CA LYS A 143 18.79 -15.52 16.27
C LYS A 143 18.99 -14.21 15.52
N GLU A 144 18.09 -13.26 15.73
CA GLU A 144 18.31 -11.88 15.28
C GLU A 144 19.55 -11.34 15.98
N ASP A 145 20.45 -10.74 15.22
CA ASP A 145 21.69 -10.17 15.74
C ASP A 145 21.61 -8.65 15.74
N PRO A 146 21.35 -8.02 16.88
CA PRO A 146 21.25 -6.56 16.97
C PRO A 146 22.61 -5.86 16.70
N SER A 147 23.73 -6.61 16.73
CA SER A 147 25.05 -6.06 16.43
C SER A 147 25.33 -5.94 14.93
N VAL A 148 24.49 -6.50 14.08
CA VAL A 148 24.57 -6.30 12.62
C VAL A 148 24.43 -4.81 12.38
N LYS A 149 25.56 -4.16 12.12
CA LYS A 149 25.59 -2.72 11.83
C LYS A 149 24.63 -2.42 10.69
N LEU A 150 23.76 -1.49 10.94
CA LEU A 150 22.75 -1.01 10.01
C LEU A 150 23.32 -0.57 8.66
N PRO A 151 22.43 -0.47 7.69
CA PRO A 151 22.61 -1.01 6.35
C PRO A 151 23.85 -0.41 5.70
N ASN A 152 24.32 -1.09 4.68
CA ASN A 152 25.30 -0.57 3.72
C ASN A 152 24.76 0.66 2.95
N LEU A 153 24.00 1.52 3.64
CA LEU A 153 23.57 2.79 3.07
C LEU A 153 24.67 3.84 3.25
N PRO A 154 24.96 4.63 2.24
CA PRO A 154 25.86 5.77 2.35
C PRO A 154 25.43 6.69 3.49
N LYS A 155 26.40 7.19 4.27
CA LYS A 155 26.11 8.02 5.44
C LYS A 155 25.26 9.25 5.12
N ASN A 156 25.39 9.81 3.92
CA ASN A 156 24.63 10.96 3.45
C ASN A 156 23.14 10.63 3.15
N LEU A 157 22.77 9.36 3.07
CA LEU A 157 21.37 8.92 2.93
C LEU A 157 20.71 8.60 4.27
N LEU A 158 21.47 8.59 5.35
CA LEU A 158 20.92 8.37 6.69
C LEU A 158 20.29 9.66 7.21
N ARG A 159 19.09 9.52 7.78
CA ARG A 159 18.41 10.65 8.42
C ARG A 159 19.16 11.09 9.67
N THR A 160 19.48 12.36 9.75
CA THR A 160 20.08 13.00 10.93
C THR A 160 19.11 13.96 11.63
N SER A 161 18.02 14.37 10.96
CA SER A 161 17.01 15.27 11.51
C SER A 161 15.98 14.50 12.36
N LYS A 162 15.44 15.17 13.36
CA LYS A 162 14.28 14.70 14.10
C LYS A 162 13.06 14.61 13.19
N TYR A 163 12.10 13.77 13.53
CA TYR A 163 10.84 13.60 12.82
C TYR A 163 9.74 13.18 13.78
N LEU A 164 8.48 13.36 13.38
CA LEU A 164 7.30 13.07 14.19
C LEU A 164 7.37 13.77 15.57
N GLU A 165 7.83 15.03 15.60
CA GLU A 165 8.03 15.79 16.83
C GLU A 165 6.73 16.29 17.44
N HIS A 166 5.62 16.29 16.69
CA HIS A 166 4.32 16.68 17.22
C HIS A 166 3.89 15.72 18.36
N PRO A 167 3.35 16.24 19.48
CA PRO A 167 3.01 15.42 20.65
C PRO A 167 2.11 14.22 20.35
N ILE A 168 1.25 14.31 19.33
CA ILE A 168 0.35 13.23 18.93
C ILE A 168 1.08 11.91 18.64
N PHE A 169 2.29 11.96 18.14
CA PHE A 169 3.10 10.79 17.82
C PHE A 169 3.85 10.22 19.01
N ASN A 170 3.63 10.77 20.21
CA ASN A 170 4.35 10.42 21.42
C ASN A 170 3.41 10.15 22.62
N LEU A 171 2.10 9.93 22.38
CA LEU A 171 1.09 9.83 23.43
C LEU A 171 0.28 8.52 23.43
N TYR A 172 0.15 7.83 22.30
CA TYR A 172 -0.82 6.74 22.15
C TYR A 172 -0.17 5.45 21.66
N HIS A 173 0.59 4.80 22.52
CA HIS A 173 1.40 3.64 22.17
C HIS A 173 0.84 2.29 22.65
N SER A 174 -0.35 2.29 23.22
CA SER A 174 -1.06 1.07 23.64
C SER A 174 -2.42 0.97 22.93
N GLU A 175 -2.93 -0.24 22.81
CA GLU A 175 -4.24 -0.51 22.20
C GLU A 175 -5.34 0.32 22.86
N THR A 176 -5.40 0.34 24.20
CA THR A 176 -6.41 1.08 24.97
C THR A 176 -6.32 2.59 24.72
N GLU A 177 -5.11 3.14 24.72
CA GLU A 177 -4.91 4.58 24.45
C GLU A 177 -5.32 4.95 23.03
N MET A 178 -4.97 4.11 22.06
CA MET A 178 -5.35 4.32 20.68
C MET A 178 -6.86 4.26 20.47
N LEU A 179 -7.56 3.29 21.09
CA LEU A 179 -9.02 3.20 21.06
C LEU A 179 -9.67 4.45 21.63
N ARG A 180 -9.20 4.93 22.78
CA ARG A 180 -9.70 6.16 23.41
C ARG A 180 -9.42 7.39 22.55
N TYR A 181 -8.27 7.43 21.90
CA TYR A 181 -7.93 8.51 20.98
C TYR A 181 -8.85 8.52 19.74
N LEU A 182 -9.09 7.38 19.12
CA LEU A 182 -10.02 7.26 18.00
C LEU A 182 -11.43 7.70 18.40
N LYS A 183 -11.90 7.27 19.57
CA LYS A 183 -13.20 7.72 20.12
C LYS A 183 -13.24 9.22 20.33
N LYS A 184 -12.19 9.82 20.86
CA LYS A 184 -12.08 11.28 21.03
C LYS A 184 -12.15 12.03 19.71
N LEU A 185 -11.59 11.47 18.63
CA LEU A 185 -11.70 12.04 17.29
C LEU A 185 -13.12 11.91 16.74
N GLU A 186 -13.74 10.75 16.89
CA GLU A 186 -15.12 10.51 16.51
C GLU A 186 -16.09 11.49 17.18
N ASP A 187 -15.88 11.78 18.45
CA ASP A 187 -16.75 12.65 19.25
C ASP A 187 -16.63 14.14 18.90
N LYS A 188 -15.64 14.53 18.08
CA LYS A 188 -15.47 15.93 17.66
C LYS A 188 -16.42 16.37 16.58
N ASP A 189 -17.01 15.44 15.85
CA ASP A 189 -17.86 15.75 14.70
C ASP A 189 -18.95 14.70 14.54
N ILE A 190 -19.67 14.78 13.44
CA ILE A 190 -20.74 13.86 13.07
C ILE A 190 -20.15 12.47 12.79
N ALA A 191 -20.73 11.44 13.41
CA ALA A 191 -20.34 10.06 13.19
C ALA A 191 -21.51 9.23 12.64
N LEU A 192 -21.23 8.31 11.75
CA LEU A 192 -22.25 7.53 11.04
C LEU A 192 -23.12 6.66 11.97
N ASN A 193 -22.58 6.24 13.11
CA ASN A 193 -23.29 5.42 14.10
C ASN A 193 -24.30 6.19 14.97
N ARG A 194 -24.36 7.53 14.84
CA ARG A 194 -25.24 8.39 15.65
C ARG A 194 -25.90 9.52 14.85
N THR A 195 -25.86 9.45 13.53
CA THR A 195 -26.46 10.47 12.66
C THR A 195 -27.26 9.82 11.55
N MET A 196 -28.27 10.53 11.07
CA MET A 196 -29.09 10.14 9.92
C MET A 196 -28.77 10.96 8.67
N ILE A 197 -27.65 11.64 8.62
CA ILE A 197 -27.27 12.48 7.48
C ILE A 197 -26.84 11.58 6.33
N ALA A 198 -27.57 11.67 5.23
CA ALA A 198 -27.17 11.12 3.95
C ALA A 198 -26.00 11.97 3.40
N LEU A 199 -24.78 11.60 3.73
CA LEU A 199 -23.60 12.24 3.18
C LEU A 199 -23.43 11.90 1.70
N GLY A 200 -22.84 12.83 0.97
CA GLY A 200 -22.53 12.66 -0.44
C GLY A 200 -21.66 11.45 -0.74
N SER A 201 -21.64 11.09 -1.97
CA SER A 201 -21.30 9.81 -2.56
C SER A 201 -19.95 9.20 -2.19
N CYS A 202 -18.87 9.93 -2.16
CA CYS A 202 -17.53 9.34 -2.02
C CYS A 202 -17.19 8.92 -0.58
N THR A 203 -18.11 9.07 0.33
CA THR A 203 -17.89 8.81 1.75
C THR A 203 -18.17 7.36 2.09
N MET A 204 -17.34 6.77 2.92
CA MET A 204 -17.59 5.46 3.50
C MET A 204 -18.93 5.48 4.24
N LYS A 205 -19.77 4.48 3.98
CA LYS A 205 -21.03 4.30 4.67
C LYS A 205 -20.84 3.44 5.92
N LEU A 206 -21.77 3.54 6.87
CA LEU A 206 -21.81 2.61 7.98
C LEU A 206 -22.16 1.22 7.44
N ASN A 207 -21.29 0.26 7.69
CA ASN A 207 -21.52 -1.15 7.38
C ASN A 207 -21.76 -1.94 8.66
N ALA A 208 -22.47 -3.04 8.56
CA ALA A 208 -22.60 -3.97 9.68
C ALA A 208 -21.22 -4.58 10.02
N ALA A 209 -20.99 -4.85 11.31
CA ALA A 209 -19.75 -5.48 11.73
C ALA A 209 -19.50 -6.81 11.02
N ALA A 210 -20.55 -7.58 10.75
CA ALA A 210 -20.48 -8.84 10.01
C ALA A 210 -19.99 -8.68 8.56
N GLU A 211 -20.27 -7.55 7.92
CA GLU A 211 -19.75 -7.22 6.57
C GLU A 211 -18.27 -6.83 6.60
N MET A 212 -17.80 -6.28 7.72
CA MET A 212 -16.42 -5.85 7.89
C MET A 212 -15.48 -6.97 8.32
N ILE A 213 -15.97 -7.99 9.03
CA ILE A 213 -15.17 -9.10 9.56
C ILE A 213 -14.31 -9.78 8.46
N PRO A 214 -14.87 -10.13 7.29
CA PRO A 214 -14.09 -10.81 6.24
C PRO A 214 -12.86 -10.05 5.76
N ILE A 215 -12.83 -8.73 5.87
CA ILE A 215 -11.67 -7.90 5.48
C ILE A 215 -10.43 -8.27 6.31
N SER A 216 -10.62 -8.74 7.54
CA SER A 216 -9.52 -9.14 8.43
C SER A 216 -9.09 -10.60 8.27
N TRP A 217 -9.79 -11.40 7.50
CA TRP A 217 -9.40 -12.79 7.24
C TRP A 217 -8.11 -12.84 6.43
N LYS A 218 -7.23 -13.77 6.76
CA LYS A 218 -5.92 -13.89 6.12
C LYS A 218 -6.02 -14.06 4.60
N GLU A 219 -7.00 -14.79 4.15
CA GLU A 219 -7.26 -15.09 2.76
C GLU A 219 -7.58 -13.82 1.94
N PHE A 220 -8.10 -12.77 2.59
CA PHE A 220 -8.39 -11.47 1.98
C PHE A 220 -7.34 -10.40 2.32
N ALA A 221 -6.81 -10.40 3.54
CA ALA A 221 -5.95 -9.34 4.03
C ALA A 221 -4.45 -9.52 3.68
N GLU A 222 -3.98 -10.76 3.52
CA GLU A 222 -2.55 -11.06 3.39
C GLU A 222 -2.04 -11.27 1.95
N PRO A 223 -2.88 -11.56 0.93
CA PRO A 223 -2.35 -11.74 -0.42
C PRO A 223 -1.66 -10.48 -0.93
N HIS A 224 -0.43 -10.64 -1.43
CA HIS A 224 0.28 -9.54 -2.06
C HIS A 224 -0.37 -9.18 -3.41
N PRO A 225 -0.46 -7.88 -3.78
CA PRO A 225 -1.08 -7.47 -5.06
C PRO A 225 -0.47 -8.12 -6.31
N PHE A 226 0.80 -8.50 -6.26
CA PHE A 226 1.51 -9.17 -7.36
C PHE A 226 1.75 -10.66 -7.12
N VAL A 227 0.91 -11.29 -6.30
CA VAL A 227 0.92 -12.76 -6.17
C VAL A 227 0.56 -13.41 -7.52
N PRO A 228 1.10 -14.58 -7.86
CA PRO A 228 0.74 -15.29 -9.10
C PRO A 228 -0.77 -15.49 -9.23
N VAL A 229 -1.31 -15.24 -10.42
CA VAL A 229 -2.76 -15.23 -10.69
C VAL A 229 -3.42 -16.57 -10.36
N GLU A 230 -2.71 -17.67 -10.60
CA GLU A 230 -3.15 -19.03 -10.30
C GLU A 230 -3.32 -19.33 -8.81
N GLN A 231 -2.77 -18.46 -7.94
CA GLN A 231 -2.96 -18.56 -6.48
C GLN A 231 -4.18 -17.73 -6.00
N MET A 232 -4.88 -17.05 -6.91
CA MET A 232 -5.93 -16.06 -6.60
C MET A 232 -7.27 -16.45 -7.24
N GLU A 233 -7.57 -17.74 -7.37
CA GLU A 233 -8.80 -18.21 -8.01
C GLU A 233 -10.07 -17.66 -7.32
N GLY A 234 -10.15 -17.69 -6.00
CA GLY A 234 -11.27 -17.16 -5.26
C GLY A 234 -11.50 -15.65 -5.47
N PHE A 235 -10.44 -14.87 -5.56
CA PHE A 235 -10.58 -13.44 -5.91
C PHE A 235 -11.05 -13.23 -7.36
N ARG A 236 -10.56 -14.05 -8.28
CA ARG A 236 -10.99 -14.02 -9.68
C ARG A 236 -12.48 -14.32 -9.81
N ASP A 237 -12.97 -15.31 -9.09
CA ASP A 237 -14.37 -15.67 -9.06
C ASP A 237 -15.22 -14.55 -8.45
N LEU A 238 -14.81 -14.01 -7.31
CA LEU A 238 -15.43 -12.85 -6.67
C LEU A 238 -15.55 -11.65 -7.64
N PHE A 239 -14.46 -11.30 -8.33
CA PHE A 239 -14.45 -10.21 -9.28
C PHE A 239 -15.35 -10.50 -10.51
N THR A 240 -15.41 -11.74 -10.94
CA THR A 240 -16.23 -12.15 -12.07
C THR A 240 -17.71 -12.03 -11.70
N ASP A 241 -18.12 -12.53 -10.55
CA ASP A 241 -19.47 -12.43 -10.06
C ASP A 241 -19.91 -11.00 -9.86
N LEU A 242 -19.08 -10.19 -9.21
CA LEU A 242 -19.35 -8.76 -9.01
C LEU A 242 -19.53 -8.01 -10.34
N LYS A 243 -18.66 -8.26 -11.32
CA LYS A 243 -18.79 -7.68 -12.66
C LYS A 243 -20.08 -8.09 -13.34
N ASN A 244 -20.49 -9.36 -13.23
CA ASN A 244 -21.72 -9.87 -13.82
C ASN A 244 -22.94 -9.24 -13.16
N TRP A 245 -22.97 -9.10 -11.84
CA TRP A 245 -24.05 -8.42 -11.13
C TRP A 245 -24.14 -6.95 -11.53
N LEU A 246 -23.02 -6.24 -11.56
CA LEU A 246 -23.01 -4.84 -11.98
C LEU A 246 -23.45 -4.65 -13.43
N ARG A 247 -23.05 -5.53 -14.34
CA ARG A 247 -23.56 -5.53 -15.73
C ARG A 247 -25.07 -5.74 -15.79
N SER A 248 -25.58 -6.68 -15.02
CA SER A 248 -27.03 -6.96 -14.96
C SER A 248 -27.81 -5.77 -14.41
N ILE A 249 -27.31 -5.12 -13.36
CA ILE A 249 -27.97 -3.97 -12.72
C ILE A 249 -27.95 -2.73 -13.62
N THR A 250 -26.85 -2.46 -14.30
CA THR A 250 -26.65 -1.24 -15.09
C THR A 250 -27.03 -1.36 -16.55
N GLY A 251 -27.13 -2.58 -17.08
CA GLY A 251 -27.34 -2.84 -18.50
C GLY A 251 -26.11 -2.58 -19.38
N PHE A 252 -24.95 -2.24 -18.81
CA PHE A 252 -23.72 -2.05 -19.58
C PHE A 252 -23.13 -3.38 -20.05
N SER A 253 -22.47 -3.34 -21.22
CA SER A 253 -21.80 -4.51 -21.81
C SER A 253 -20.53 -4.92 -21.05
N GLY A 254 -19.87 -4.00 -20.35
CA GLY A 254 -18.66 -4.26 -19.59
C GLY A 254 -18.54 -3.38 -18.34
N VAL A 255 -17.81 -3.90 -17.35
CA VAL A 255 -17.50 -3.20 -16.09
C VAL A 255 -16.03 -3.40 -15.74
N SER A 256 -15.35 -2.35 -15.33
CA SER A 256 -14.00 -2.39 -14.79
C SER A 256 -14.04 -2.09 -13.29
N LEU A 257 -13.32 -2.89 -12.50
CA LEU A 257 -13.12 -2.68 -11.06
C LEU A 257 -11.75 -2.03 -10.76
N GLN A 258 -11.00 -1.60 -11.79
CA GLN A 258 -9.65 -1.03 -11.62
C GLN A 258 -9.62 0.38 -11.04
N PRO A 259 -10.52 1.32 -11.42
CA PRO A 259 -10.49 2.65 -10.84
C PRO A 259 -10.70 2.64 -9.33
N ASN A 260 -9.85 3.33 -8.60
CA ASN A 260 -9.88 3.37 -7.13
C ASN A 260 -10.78 4.49 -6.57
N ALA A 261 -11.24 5.40 -7.42
CA ALA A 261 -12.09 6.53 -7.04
C ALA A 261 -12.98 6.97 -8.18
N GLY A 262 -14.00 7.79 -7.89
CA GLY A 262 -14.87 8.39 -8.90
C GLY A 262 -14.09 9.16 -9.95
N ALA A 263 -13.17 10.04 -9.55
CA ALA A 263 -12.32 10.80 -10.47
C ALA A 263 -11.47 9.93 -11.38
N GLN A 264 -10.96 8.80 -10.89
CA GLN A 264 -10.23 7.83 -11.70
C GLN A 264 -11.17 7.10 -12.67
N GLY A 265 -12.40 6.82 -12.26
CA GLY A 265 -13.44 6.25 -13.11
C GLY A 265 -13.83 7.22 -14.24
N GLU A 266 -14.00 8.48 -13.93
CA GLU A 266 -14.25 9.55 -14.93
C GLU A 266 -13.09 9.66 -15.92
N TYR A 267 -11.86 9.73 -15.43
CA TYR A 267 -10.67 9.78 -16.26
C TYR A 267 -10.53 8.55 -17.17
N ALA A 268 -10.72 7.35 -16.60
CA ALA A 268 -10.69 6.11 -17.38
C ALA A 268 -11.77 6.09 -18.47
N GLY A 269 -12.98 6.56 -18.14
CA GLY A 269 -14.08 6.70 -19.10
C GLY A 269 -13.73 7.65 -20.26
N LEU A 270 -13.16 8.82 -19.97
CA LEU A 270 -12.70 9.77 -20.98
C LEU A 270 -11.59 9.18 -21.86
N MET A 271 -10.66 8.45 -21.27
CA MET A 271 -9.59 7.77 -22.03
C MET A 271 -10.14 6.69 -22.95
N VAL A 272 -11.14 5.93 -22.52
CA VAL A 272 -11.82 4.94 -23.35
C VAL A 272 -12.55 5.61 -24.53
N ILE A 273 -13.29 6.69 -24.26
CA ILE A 273 -13.97 7.47 -25.32
C ILE A 273 -12.95 8.03 -26.30
N ARG A 274 -11.84 8.58 -25.80
CA ARG A 274 -10.78 9.10 -26.67
C ARG A 274 -10.17 8.00 -27.54
N LYS A 275 -9.88 6.84 -26.96
CA LYS A 275 -9.35 5.68 -27.69
C LYS A 275 -10.33 5.19 -28.76
N TYR A 276 -11.63 5.13 -28.44
CA TYR A 276 -12.69 4.78 -29.39
C TYR A 276 -12.68 5.66 -30.65
N HIS A 277 -12.52 6.98 -30.48
CA HIS A 277 -12.45 7.89 -31.61
C HIS A 277 -11.15 7.75 -32.40
N LEU A 278 -10.02 7.56 -31.71
CA LEU A 278 -8.72 7.33 -32.36
C LEU A 278 -8.72 6.07 -33.24
N ASP A 279 -9.33 4.97 -32.74
CA ASP A 279 -9.39 3.71 -33.49
C ASP A 279 -10.32 3.75 -34.72
N ARG A 280 -11.07 4.84 -34.89
CA ARG A 280 -11.96 5.11 -36.01
C ARG A 280 -11.47 6.21 -36.94
N ASP A 281 -10.22 6.62 -36.79
CA ASP A 281 -9.65 7.76 -37.53
C ASP A 281 -10.38 9.09 -37.28
N GLU A 282 -11.09 9.19 -36.14
CA GLU A 282 -11.84 10.39 -35.72
C GLU A 282 -11.03 11.24 -34.72
N ALA A 283 -9.72 11.34 -34.88
CA ALA A 283 -8.84 12.08 -33.97
C ALA A 283 -9.21 13.56 -33.80
N HIS A 284 -9.89 14.13 -34.79
CA HIS A 284 -10.41 15.51 -34.78
C HIS A 284 -11.50 15.72 -33.72
N ARG A 285 -12.19 14.68 -33.27
CA ARG A 285 -13.20 14.74 -32.18
C ARG A 285 -12.53 14.78 -30.84
N ASN A 286 -11.90 15.89 -30.48
CA ASN A 286 -11.08 16.06 -29.27
C ASN A 286 -11.66 17.10 -28.27
N ILE A 287 -12.86 17.61 -28.53
CA ILE A 287 -13.53 18.57 -27.67
C ILE A 287 -14.54 17.83 -26.79
N CYS A 288 -14.41 18.03 -25.49
CA CYS A 288 -15.37 17.55 -24.51
C CYS A 288 -16.22 18.73 -24.00
N LEU A 289 -17.52 18.65 -24.20
CA LEU A 289 -18.45 19.66 -23.68
C LEU A 289 -18.82 19.29 -22.25
N ILE A 290 -18.55 20.19 -21.34
CA ILE A 290 -18.84 20.01 -19.92
C ILE A 290 -19.57 21.25 -19.38
N PRO A 291 -20.49 21.13 -18.39
CA PRO A 291 -21.06 22.27 -17.70
C PRO A 291 -19.97 23.13 -17.02
N SER A 292 -20.21 24.44 -16.94
CA SER A 292 -19.27 25.34 -16.25
C SER A 292 -19.11 25.02 -14.76
N SER A 293 -20.11 24.35 -14.17
CA SER A 293 -20.13 23.87 -12.78
C SER A 293 -19.62 22.42 -12.61
N ALA A 294 -19.04 21.83 -13.65
CA ALA A 294 -18.53 20.48 -13.55
C ALA A 294 -17.46 20.37 -12.46
N HIS A 295 -17.51 19.25 -11.80
CA HIS A 295 -16.64 18.88 -10.68
C HIS A 295 -15.24 18.46 -11.15
#